data_f93a4c2289b0a72ef23309780c9eb23f
#
_entry.id   f93a4c2289b0a72ef23309780c9eb23f
#
_cell.length_a   1.000
_cell.length_b   1.000
_cell.length_c   1.000
_cell.angle_alpha   90.00
_cell.angle_beta   90.00
_cell.angle_gamma   90.00
#
_symmetry.space_group_name_H-M   'P 1'
#
loop_
_entity.id
_entity.type
_entity.pdbx_description
1 polymer ?
#
loop_
_entity_poly.entity_id
_entity_poly.type
_entity_poly.pdbx_seq_one_letter_code
_entity_poly.pdbx_strand_id
1 'polypeptide(L)'
;MQKRVVRWLAAILACAAVAFIGTTVVLGDEAEQAAPAAATAITVGNVAYDLGDHDSALEYIGNYADLLGSDEQFAEHLDTALGTVRETIPAYATALALLPALIAIILALITKEVYSSLFIGILCGGLIYARFSLEGTVVHTLQDGFVASIADSYNIGILIFLVLLGAMVALMNKAGGSKAFGRWTTKHIKTRVGAQLATILLGVLIFIDDYFNCLTVGSVMQPVTDKHNISRAKLAYLIDSTAAPICIIAPISSWAAAVAGFAKGAGATNGMSLFISAIPYNFYALLTIVMLVFLAVTNFDYGPMKQHEDNAKRGDLFTTNPMAKSVDEIADNPRGRVCDLVIPVVFLIIACVIGMIYSGGFFAGEDFVTAFSNSDASVGLVIGSFAAIIFTVIFYLCRRVLSFQACMDGLPEGFKAMVPAIMILCCAWTLKTMTDSLGAKIFISQLVEHSAGSLRLFLPAIIFAIAIGLSFSTGTSWGTFGILIPIVLSVFGAEDGAITIIAVSACMAGAVCGDHCSPISDTTIMASAGGQCNHINHVSTQLPYALTVAAVSFVSYVIAGFVRNWLIVLPISILLMIGTLCVIRAVTSKKA
;
A
#
# COMPACT_ATOMS: atom_id res chain seq x y z
N MET A 1 14.28 -7.10 29.35
CA MET A 1 15.32 -7.44 28.38
C MET A 1 15.36 -8.94 28.07
N GLN A 2 15.55 -9.83 29.05
CA GLN A 2 15.63 -11.28 28.86
C GLN A 2 14.43 -11.93 28.13
N LYS A 3 13.17 -11.55 28.43
CA LYS A 3 11.98 -12.08 27.75
C LYS A 3 11.89 -11.67 26.27
N ARG A 4 12.47 -10.53 25.87
CA ARG A 4 12.55 -10.12 24.47
C ARG A 4 13.58 -10.94 23.71
N VAL A 5 14.77 -11.13 24.27
CA VAL A 5 15.84 -11.93 23.67
C VAL A 5 15.41 -13.39 23.47
N VAL A 6 14.70 -13.98 24.46
CA VAL A 6 14.16 -15.36 24.34
C VAL A 6 13.08 -15.45 23.22
N ARG A 7 12.24 -14.44 23.07
CA ARG A 7 11.25 -14.40 21.96
C ARG A 7 11.93 -14.27 20.60
N TRP A 8 12.99 -13.46 20.50
CA TRP A 8 13.79 -13.34 19.29
C TRP A 8 14.50 -14.64 18.92
N LEU A 9 15.14 -15.29 19.88
CA LEU A 9 15.81 -16.58 19.68
C LEU A 9 14.80 -17.67 19.28
N ALA A 10 13.64 -17.73 19.91
CA ALA A 10 12.58 -18.68 19.55
C ALA A 10 12.01 -18.41 18.15
N ALA A 11 11.83 -17.13 17.76
CA ALA A 11 11.35 -16.75 16.43
C ALA A 11 12.41 -17.08 15.34
N ILE A 12 13.68 -16.78 15.58
CA ILE A 12 14.79 -17.12 14.67
C ILE A 12 14.92 -18.64 14.52
N LEU A 13 14.79 -19.41 15.60
CA LEU A 13 14.81 -20.88 15.55
C LEU A 13 13.61 -21.45 14.80
N ALA A 14 12.43 -20.87 14.98
CA ALA A 14 11.23 -21.26 14.22
C ALA A 14 11.38 -20.95 12.72
N CYS A 15 11.91 -19.78 12.37
CA CYS A 15 12.20 -19.41 10.98
C CYS A 15 13.28 -20.29 10.36
N ALA A 16 14.35 -20.62 11.10
CA ALA A 16 15.39 -21.52 10.65
C ALA A 16 14.84 -22.96 10.45
N ALA A 17 13.96 -23.44 11.33
CA ALA A 17 13.30 -24.73 11.19
C ALA A 17 12.37 -24.79 9.96
N VAL A 18 11.61 -23.73 9.69
CA VAL A 18 10.76 -23.61 8.49
C VAL A 18 11.59 -23.55 7.22
N ALA A 19 12.70 -22.79 7.22
CA ALA A 19 13.63 -22.73 6.10
C ALA A 19 14.29 -24.10 5.85
N PHE A 20 14.69 -24.80 6.92
CA PHE A 20 15.32 -26.14 6.84
C PHE A 20 14.32 -27.21 6.34
N ILE A 21 13.07 -27.20 6.80
CA ILE A 21 12.02 -28.10 6.31
C ILE A 21 11.70 -27.80 4.84
N GLY A 22 11.64 -26.50 4.46
CA GLY A 22 11.42 -26.09 3.07
C GLY A 22 12.52 -26.58 2.14
N THR A 23 13.81 -26.49 2.55
CA THR A 23 14.94 -26.97 1.75
C THR A 23 15.01 -28.48 1.64
N THR A 24 14.61 -29.23 2.68
CA THR A 24 14.54 -30.71 2.62
C THR A 24 13.40 -31.22 1.73
N VAL A 25 12.30 -30.50 1.63
CA VAL A 25 11.20 -30.84 0.71
C VAL A 25 11.58 -30.57 -0.75
N VAL A 26 12.28 -29.47 -1.03
CA VAL A 26 12.74 -29.13 -2.40
C VAL A 26 13.87 -30.07 -2.87
N LEU A 27 14.75 -30.54 -1.96
CA LEU A 27 15.81 -31.48 -2.32
C LEU A 27 15.36 -32.95 -2.39
N GLY A 28 14.11 -33.25 -1.98
CA GLY A 28 13.54 -34.61 -1.98
C GLY A 28 12.80 -35.01 -3.25
N ASP A 29 12.43 -34.05 -4.11
CA ASP A 29 11.64 -34.30 -5.34
C ASP A 29 12.48 -34.41 -6.64
N GLU A 30 13.82 -34.51 -6.55
CA GLU A 30 14.70 -34.68 -7.71
C GLU A 30 14.72 -36.11 -8.27
N ALA A 31 13.57 -36.69 -8.58
CA ALA A 31 13.53 -37.96 -9.33
C ALA A 31 12.26 -38.05 -10.18
N GLU A 32 12.01 -37.10 -11.06
CA GLU A 32 11.06 -37.31 -12.13
C GLU A 32 11.68 -36.96 -13.49
N GLN A 33 11.53 -37.89 -14.39
CA GLN A 33 12.17 -38.11 -15.66
C GLN A 33 12.24 -36.85 -16.55
N ALA A 34 13.43 -36.61 -17.12
CA ALA A 34 13.64 -35.67 -18.20
C ALA A 34 12.68 -35.95 -19.37
N ALA A 35 11.76 -35.04 -19.60
CA ALA A 35 10.98 -34.97 -20.83
C ALA A 35 11.92 -34.71 -22.03
N PRO A 36 11.57 -35.15 -23.25
CA PRO A 36 12.39 -34.93 -24.43
C PRO A 36 12.61 -33.44 -24.64
N ALA A 37 13.86 -33.03 -24.93
CA ALA A 37 14.25 -31.65 -25.14
C ALA A 37 13.33 -30.97 -26.16
N ALA A 38 12.41 -30.16 -25.69
CA ALA A 38 11.64 -29.23 -26.51
C ALA A 38 12.62 -28.24 -27.15
N ALA A 39 12.28 -27.71 -28.33
CA ALA A 39 13.09 -26.68 -28.98
C ALA A 39 13.16 -25.47 -28.02
N THR A 40 14.34 -25.18 -27.45
CA THR A 40 14.54 -24.09 -26.48
C THR A 40 14.44 -22.71 -27.14
N ALA A 41 14.76 -22.62 -28.45
CA ALA A 41 14.65 -21.37 -29.20
C ALA A 41 13.25 -21.20 -29.80
N ILE A 42 12.54 -20.18 -29.33
CA ILE A 42 11.18 -19.84 -29.77
C ILE A 42 11.10 -18.39 -30.23
N THR A 43 10.08 -18.05 -31.01
CA THR A 43 9.81 -16.67 -31.41
C THR A 43 8.33 -16.38 -31.17
N VAL A 44 8.04 -15.38 -30.33
CA VAL A 44 6.67 -14.92 -30.09
C VAL A 44 6.54 -13.48 -30.60
N GLY A 45 5.66 -13.29 -31.58
CA GLY A 45 5.58 -12.01 -32.30
C GLY A 45 6.89 -11.68 -33.03
N ASN A 46 7.56 -10.61 -32.62
CA ASN A 46 8.85 -10.17 -33.15
C ASN A 46 10.04 -10.42 -32.22
N VAL A 47 9.82 -11.09 -31.09
CA VAL A 47 10.85 -11.33 -30.08
C VAL A 47 11.25 -12.80 -30.07
N ALA A 48 12.56 -13.05 -30.13
CA ALA A 48 13.13 -14.40 -30.06
C ALA A 48 13.62 -14.66 -28.63
N TYR A 49 13.26 -15.83 -28.08
CA TYR A 49 13.68 -16.28 -26.74
C TYR A 49 14.41 -17.62 -26.87
N ASP A 50 15.49 -17.78 -26.12
CA ASP A 50 16.11 -19.08 -25.87
C ASP A 50 15.77 -19.55 -24.45
N LEU A 51 14.75 -20.38 -24.34
CA LEU A 51 14.27 -20.88 -23.03
C LEU A 51 15.27 -21.79 -22.33
N GLY A 52 16.34 -22.23 -23.01
CA GLY A 52 17.46 -22.96 -22.42
C GLY A 52 18.53 -22.05 -21.80
N ASP A 53 18.50 -20.75 -22.11
CA ASP A 53 19.35 -19.75 -21.51
C ASP A 53 18.65 -19.09 -20.31
N HIS A 54 19.36 -18.97 -19.18
CA HIS A 54 18.78 -18.48 -17.93
C HIS A 54 18.21 -17.06 -18.03
N ASP A 55 18.96 -16.14 -18.64
CA ASP A 55 18.57 -14.73 -18.73
C ASP A 55 17.40 -14.55 -19.71
N SER A 56 17.42 -15.25 -20.84
CA SER A 56 16.34 -15.26 -21.81
C SER A 56 15.07 -15.93 -21.26
N ALA A 57 15.20 -17.00 -20.46
CA ALA A 57 14.08 -17.61 -19.77
C ALA A 57 13.46 -16.68 -18.73
N LEU A 58 14.28 -15.92 -17.97
CA LEU A 58 13.79 -14.89 -17.05
C LEU A 58 13.08 -13.76 -17.80
N GLU A 59 13.60 -13.33 -18.96
CA GLU A 59 12.93 -12.31 -19.78
C GLU A 59 11.58 -12.81 -20.30
N TYR A 60 11.51 -14.06 -20.79
CA TYR A 60 10.24 -14.68 -21.18
C TYR A 60 9.24 -14.72 -20.04
N ILE A 61 9.65 -15.18 -18.86
CA ILE A 61 8.81 -15.21 -17.66
C ILE A 61 8.42 -13.79 -17.21
N GLY A 62 9.31 -12.83 -17.34
CA GLY A 62 9.05 -11.42 -16.99
C GLY A 62 7.92 -10.82 -17.84
N ASN A 63 7.78 -11.26 -19.07
CA ASN A 63 6.72 -10.84 -20.01
C ASN A 63 5.45 -11.70 -19.92
N TYR A 64 5.26 -12.44 -18.84
CA TYR A 64 4.15 -13.38 -18.61
C TYR A 64 2.77 -12.84 -19.03
N ALA A 65 2.43 -11.63 -18.60
CA ALA A 65 1.12 -11.05 -18.85
C ALA A 65 0.88 -10.75 -20.35
N ASP A 66 1.94 -10.33 -21.06
CA ASP A 66 1.88 -10.00 -22.48
C ASP A 66 1.88 -11.25 -23.35
N LEU A 67 2.54 -12.31 -22.87
CA LEU A 67 2.68 -13.58 -23.60
C LEU A 67 1.48 -14.51 -23.42
N LEU A 68 0.76 -14.41 -22.32
CA LEU A 68 -0.37 -15.29 -21.96
C LEU A 68 -1.47 -15.36 -23.04
N GLY A 69 -1.63 -14.29 -23.85
CA GLY A 69 -2.61 -14.25 -24.95
C GLY A 69 -2.00 -14.26 -26.35
N SER A 70 -0.68 -14.21 -26.48
CA SER A 70 0.04 -14.09 -27.77
C SER A 70 0.87 -15.33 -28.14
N ASP A 71 1.19 -16.20 -27.18
CA ASP A 71 1.91 -17.44 -27.38
C ASP A 71 0.94 -18.63 -27.35
N GLU A 72 0.77 -19.30 -28.48
CA GLU A 72 -0.13 -20.46 -28.61
C GLU A 72 0.29 -21.68 -27.77
N GLN A 73 1.58 -21.79 -27.44
CA GLN A 73 2.17 -22.87 -26.61
C GLN A 73 2.66 -22.36 -25.25
N PHE A 74 2.05 -21.29 -24.77
CA PHE A 74 2.49 -20.57 -23.57
C PHE A 74 2.75 -21.48 -22.35
N ALA A 75 1.87 -22.44 -22.06
CA ALA A 75 2.02 -23.33 -20.90
C ALA A 75 3.28 -24.21 -21.01
N GLU A 76 3.57 -24.75 -22.20
CA GLU A 76 4.76 -25.60 -22.44
C GLU A 76 6.04 -24.78 -22.43
N HIS A 77 6.02 -23.60 -23.05
CA HIS A 77 7.15 -22.68 -23.04
C HIS A 77 7.44 -22.14 -21.63
N LEU A 78 6.38 -21.81 -20.86
CA LEU A 78 6.52 -21.37 -19.48
C LEU A 78 7.13 -22.46 -18.60
N ASP A 79 6.67 -23.72 -18.72
CA ASP A 79 7.23 -24.83 -17.95
C ASP A 79 8.70 -25.07 -18.30
N THR A 80 9.09 -24.94 -19.56
CA THR A 80 10.48 -25.03 -20.01
C THR A 80 11.32 -23.91 -19.41
N ALA A 81 10.85 -22.65 -19.51
CA ALA A 81 11.54 -21.50 -18.94
C ALA A 81 11.67 -21.59 -17.42
N LEU A 82 10.61 -22.01 -16.71
CA LEU A 82 10.63 -22.23 -15.27
C LEU A 82 11.60 -23.35 -14.89
N GLY A 83 11.69 -24.43 -15.68
CA GLY A 83 12.67 -25.50 -15.50
C GLY A 83 14.09 -24.96 -15.53
N THR A 84 14.43 -24.20 -16.58
CA THR A 84 15.76 -23.57 -16.75
C THR A 84 16.10 -22.64 -15.56
N VAL A 85 15.18 -21.78 -15.14
CA VAL A 85 15.42 -20.86 -14.02
C VAL A 85 15.57 -21.63 -12.70
N ARG A 86 14.79 -22.69 -12.48
CA ARG A 86 14.87 -23.52 -11.27
C ARG A 86 16.17 -24.33 -11.16
N GLU A 87 16.89 -24.60 -12.25
CA GLU A 87 18.22 -25.18 -12.17
C GLU A 87 19.19 -24.27 -11.39
N THR A 88 19.03 -22.94 -11.54
CA THR A 88 19.84 -21.94 -10.83
C THR A 88 19.19 -21.47 -9.53
N ILE A 89 17.86 -21.34 -9.48
CA ILE A 89 17.09 -20.85 -8.31
C ILE A 89 15.96 -21.85 -8.02
N PRO A 90 16.19 -22.94 -7.27
CA PRO A 90 15.16 -23.99 -7.06
C PRO A 90 13.87 -23.51 -6.43
N ALA A 91 13.92 -22.44 -5.63
CA ALA A 91 12.75 -21.82 -5.01
C ALA A 91 11.92 -20.93 -5.97
N TYR A 92 12.39 -20.70 -7.20
CA TYR A 92 11.75 -19.78 -8.13
C TYR A 92 10.33 -20.21 -8.50
N ALA A 93 9.39 -19.26 -8.40
CA ALA A 93 7.97 -19.47 -8.67
C ALA A 93 7.35 -20.65 -7.89
N THR A 94 7.77 -20.85 -6.64
CA THR A 94 7.19 -21.81 -5.69
C THR A 94 6.62 -21.07 -4.46
N ALA A 95 5.94 -21.79 -3.56
CA ALA A 95 5.47 -21.21 -2.30
C ALA A 95 6.61 -20.63 -1.43
N LEU A 96 7.86 -21.09 -1.61
CA LEU A 96 9.02 -20.56 -0.92
C LEU A 96 9.35 -19.11 -1.32
N ALA A 97 8.90 -18.66 -2.49
CA ALA A 97 9.07 -17.29 -2.94
C ALA A 97 8.36 -16.27 -2.02
N LEU A 98 7.32 -16.67 -1.30
CA LEU A 98 6.61 -15.83 -0.33
C LEU A 98 7.27 -15.81 1.05
N LEU A 99 8.19 -16.70 1.33
CA LEU A 99 8.78 -16.90 2.66
C LEU A 99 9.48 -15.65 3.21
N PRO A 100 10.28 -14.88 2.42
CA PRO A 100 10.93 -13.66 2.90
C PRO A 100 9.94 -12.64 3.50
N ALA A 101 8.86 -12.36 2.76
CA ALA A 101 7.82 -11.43 3.20
C ALA A 101 7.06 -11.97 4.42
N LEU A 102 6.68 -13.25 4.42
CA LEU A 102 5.98 -13.86 5.55
C LEU A 102 6.81 -13.85 6.83
N ILE A 103 8.11 -14.13 6.75
CA ILE A 103 9.03 -14.05 7.90
C ILE A 103 9.10 -12.62 8.43
N ALA A 104 9.30 -11.63 7.56
CA ALA A 104 9.35 -10.21 7.96
C ALA A 104 8.07 -9.80 8.69
N ILE A 105 6.91 -10.14 8.13
CA ILE A 105 5.61 -9.78 8.68
C ILE A 105 5.35 -10.46 10.04
N ILE A 106 5.55 -11.78 10.11
CA ILE A 106 5.34 -12.54 11.34
C ILE A 106 6.26 -12.04 12.46
N LEU A 107 7.54 -11.79 12.14
CA LEU A 107 8.49 -11.23 13.11
C LEU A 107 8.07 -9.83 13.57
N ALA A 108 7.66 -8.95 12.65
CA ALA A 108 7.22 -7.60 12.99
C ALA A 108 6.01 -7.60 13.93
N LEU A 109 5.02 -8.46 13.68
CA LEU A 109 3.82 -8.60 14.51
C LEU A 109 4.13 -9.18 15.90
N ILE A 110 5.03 -10.18 15.99
CA ILE A 110 5.38 -10.84 17.26
C ILE A 110 6.31 -9.95 18.10
N THR A 111 7.35 -9.40 17.49
CA THR A 111 8.39 -8.63 18.21
C THR A 111 8.00 -7.19 18.43
N LYS A 112 7.11 -6.66 17.60
CA LYS A 112 6.73 -5.24 17.50
C LYS A 112 7.93 -4.36 17.14
N GLU A 113 8.86 -4.90 16.34
CA GLU A 113 10.04 -4.22 15.89
C GLU A 113 10.16 -4.42 14.37
N VAL A 114 10.16 -3.31 13.59
CA VAL A 114 10.04 -3.33 12.13
C VAL A 114 11.39 -3.54 11.46
N TYR A 115 12.40 -2.74 11.84
CA TYR A 115 13.67 -2.67 11.10
C TYR A 115 14.38 -4.03 11.04
N SER A 116 14.58 -4.66 12.20
CA SER A 116 15.22 -5.97 12.28
C SER A 116 14.37 -7.07 11.64
N SER A 117 13.03 -6.97 11.72
CA SER A 117 12.12 -7.92 11.09
C SER A 117 12.21 -7.87 9.57
N LEU A 118 12.18 -6.68 8.97
CA LEU A 118 12.37 -6.48 7.55
C LEU A 118 13.75 -6.96 7.11
N PHE A 119 14.82 -6.60 7.85
CA PHE A 119 16.17 -7.00 7.54
C PHE A 119 16.36 -8.53 7.53
N ILE A 120 15.74 -9.25 8.49
CA ILE A 120 15.77 -10.72 8.51
C ILE A 120 15.05 -11.30 7.30
N GLY A 121 13.88 -10.74 6.93
CA GLY A 121 13.16 -11.15 5.72
C GLY A 121 14.00 -10.94 4.46
N ILE A 122 14.63 -9.77 4.32
CA ILE A 122 15.52 -9.44 3.21
C ILE A 122 16.70 -10.44 3.13
N LEU A 123 17.37 -10.70 4.25
CA LEU A 123 18.46 -11.69 4.31
C LEU A 123 17.97 -13.09 3.94
N CYS A 124 16.79 -13.49 4.40
CA CYS A 124 16.18 -14.76 4.04
C CYS A 124 15.97 -14.88 2.53
N GLY A 125 15.45 -13.83 1.89
CA GLY A 125 15.29 -13.78 0.43
C GLY A 125 16.61 -13.93 -0.32
N GLY A 126 17.63 -13.16 0.08
CA GLY A 126 18.97 -13.24 -0.49
C GLY A 126 19.63 -14.61 -0.30
N LEU A 127 19.46 -15.25 0.88
CA LEU A 127 19.98 -16.59 1.15
C LEU A 127 19.32 -17.65 0.26
N ILE A 128 18.00 -17.60 0.11
CA ILE A 128 17.27 -18.55 -0.75
C ILE A 128 17.68 -18.37 -2.21
N TYR A 129 17.72 -17.12 -2.69
CA TYR A 129 18.14 -16.80 -4.06
C TYR A 129 19.56 -17.30 -4.36
N ALA A 130 20.51 -16.99 -3.48
CA ALA A 130 21.94 -17.31 -3.64
C ALA A 130 22.30 -18.74 -3.21
N ARG A 131 21.33 -19.64 -2.96
CA ARG A 131 21.58 -21.02 -2.49
C ARG A 131 22.52 -21.08 -1.28
N PHE A 132 22.33 -20.17 -0.32
CA PHE A 132 23.15 -20.05 0.88
C PHE A 132 24.63 -19.69 0.63
N SER A 133 24.98 -19.22 -0.58
CA SER A 133 26.28 -18.61 -0.84
C SER A 133 26.38 -17.28 -0.10
N LEU A 134 27.42 -17.09 0.71
CA LEU A 134 27.62 -15.84 1.46
C LEU A 134 27.83 -14.65 0.51
N GLU A 135 28.71 -14.81 -0.48
CA GLU A 135 29.00 -13.77 -1.47
C GLU A 135 27.75 -13.41 -2.28
N GLY A 136 27.07 -14.41 -2.85
CA GLY A 136 25.85 -14.20 -3.62
C GLY A 136 24.74 -13.54 -2.78
N THR A 137 24.58 -13.96 -1.51
CA THR A 137 23.60 -13.33 -0.60
C THR A 137 23.91 -11.86 -0.37
N VAL A 138 25.16 -11.52 -0.10
CA VAL A 138 25.58 -10.12 0.17
C VAL A 138 25.41 -9.27 -1.09
N VAL A 139 25.88 -9.75 -2.24
CA VAL A 139 25.76 -9.02 -3.52
C VAL A 139 24.27 -8.81 -3.86
N HIS A 140 23.47 -9.88 -3.90
CA HIS A 140 22.05 -9.79 -4.24
C HIS A 140 21.28 -8.89 -3.27
N THR A 141 21.50 -9.00 -1.97
CA THR A 141 20.82 -8.17 -0.97
C THR A 141 21.21 -6.69 -1.07
N LEU A 142 22.49 -6.37 -1.22
CA LEU A 142 22.96 -5.00 -1.21
C LEU A 142 22.86 -4.34 -2.58
N GLN A 143 23.39 -4.98 -3.64
CA GLN A 143 23.46 -4.39 -4.97
C GLN A 143 22.09 -4.42 -5.65
N ASP A 144 21.50 -5.62 -5.79
CA ASP A 144 20.25 -5.80 -6.52
C ASP A 144 19.04 -5.42 -5.64
N GLY A 145 19.19 -5.55 -4.31
CA GLY A 145 18.18 -5.15 -3.34
C GLY A 145 18.23 -3.67 -2.99
N PHE A 146 19.07 -3.28 -2.01
CA PHE A 146 19.07 -1.91 -1.46
C PHE A 146 19.43 -0.86 -2.51
N VAL A 147 20.56 -1.04 -3.22
CA VAL A 147 21.04 -0.03 -4.17
C VAL A 147 20.06 0.13 -5.32
N ALA A 148 19.64 -0.97 -5.96
CA ALA A 148 18.72 -0.91 -7.09
C ALA A 148 17.35 -0.35 -6.69
N SER A 149 16.79 -0.76 -5.53
CA SER A 149 15.50 -0.26 -5.03
C SER A 149 15.53 1.24 -4.72
N ILE A 150 16.64 1.77 -4.17
CA ILE A 150 16.77 3.21 -3.88
C ILE A 150 17.06 4.00 -5.15
N ALA A 151 17.82 3.44 -6.09
CA ALA A 151 18.17 4.10 -7.36
C ALA A 151 17.00 4.15 -8.35
N ASP A 152 15.92 3.43 -8.09
CA ASP A 152 14.71 3.50 -8.92
C ASP A 152 14.15 4.92 -8.93
N SER A 153 13.84 5.44 -10.13
CA SER A 153 13.43 6.84 -10.33
C SER A 153 12.12 7.17 -9.62
N TYR A 154 11.19 6.23 -9.56
CA TYR A 154 9.92 6.41 -8.86
C TYR A 154 10.14 6.45 -7.34
N ASN A 155 10.89 5.50 -6.81
CA ASN A 155 11.17 5.40 -5.38
C ASN A 155 11.94 6.62 -4.86
N ILE A 156 13.00 7.05 -5.57
CA ILE A 156 13.76 8.24 -5.16
C ILE A 156 12.91 9.52 -5.22
N GLY A 157 11.99 9.62 -6.20
CA GLY A 157 11.02 10.70 -6.27
C GLY A 157 10.13 10.77 -5.03
N ILE A 158 9.62 9.64 -4.56
CA ILE A 158 8.83 9.55 -3.33
C ILE A 158 9.66 9.93 -2.10
N LEU A 159 10.92 9.50 -2.00
CA LEU A 159 11.81 9.90 -0.89
C LEU A 159 12.05 11.42 -0.87
N ILE A 160 12.28 12.03 -2.03
CA ILE A 160 12.44 13.49 -2.15
C ILE A 160 11.16 14.22 -1.71
N PHE A 161 10.00 13.74 -2.17
CA PHE A 161 8.70 14.29 -1.77
C PHE A 161 8.50 14.24 -0.25
N LEU A 162 8.79 13.10 0.39
CA LEU A 162 8.75 12.95 1.85
C LEU A 162 9.61 13.97 2.59
N VAL A 163 10.85 14.16 2.13
CA VAL A 163 11.79 15.12 2.72
C VAL A 163 11.25 16.55 2.61
N LEU A 164 10.79 16.94 1.43
CA LEU A 164 10.26 18.29 1.17
C LEU A 164 8.99 18.56 1.97
N LEU A 165 8.10 17.56 2.05
CA LEU A 165 6.88 17.69 2.83
C LEU A 165 7.17 17.75 4.33
N GLY A 166 8.07 16.91 4.85
CA GLY A 166 8.54 16.98 6.23
C GLY A 166 9.11 18.34 6.58
N ALA A 167 9.92 18.90 5.68
CA ALA A 167 10.46 20.26 5.82
C ALA A 167 9.35 21.32 5.86
N MET A 168 8.35 21.19 4.98
CA MET A 168 7.21 22.11 4.95
C MET A 168 6.38 22.04 6.25
N VAL A 169 6.14 20.83 6.79
CA VAL A 169 5.46 20.62 8.08
C VAL A 169 6.25 21.28 9.23
N ALA A 170 7.58 21.11 9.26
CA ALA A 170 8.43 21.75 10.26
C ALA A 170 8.36 23.28 10.19
N LEU A 171 8.36 23.86 8.98
CA LEU A 171 8.18 25.30 8.77
C LEU A 171 6.80 25.80 9.25
N MET A 172 5.72 25.09 8.93
CA MET A 172 4.36 25.42 9.38
C MET A 172 4.25 25.39 10.92
N ASN A 173 4.90 24.42 11.55
CA ASN A 173 4.96 24.32 13.00
C ASN A 173 5.76 25.47 13.63
N LYS A 174 6.96 25.80 13.09
CA LYS A 174 7.77 26.96 13.54
C LYS A 174 7.06 28.30 13.33
N ALA A 175 6.30 28.43 12.24
CA ALA A 175 5.47 29.61 11.99
C ALA A 175 4.30 29.76 12.96
N GLY A 176 3.97 28.70 13.73
CA GLY A 176 2.84 28.66 14.66
C GLY A 176 1.49 28.44 13.96
N GLY A 177 1.50 28.10 12.67
CA GLY A 177 0.30 27.86 11.87
C GLY A 177 -0.53 26.71 12.41
N SER A 178 0.08 25.58 12.76
CA SER A 178 -0.59 24.39 13.30
C SER A 178 -1.30 24.68 14.63
N LYS A 179 -0.64 25.40 15.57
CA LYS A 179 -1.29 25.81 16.83
C LYS A 179 -2.44 26.80 16.61
N ALA A 180 -2.28 27.76 15.69
CA ALA A 180 -3.33 28.73 15.35
C ALA A 180 -4.54 28.02 14.72
N PHE A 181 -4.32 27.06 13.85
CA PHE A 181 -5.36 26.23 13.26
C PHE A 181 -6.08 25.37 14.30
N GLY A 182 -5.34 24.74 15.22
CA GLY A 182 -5.91 24.00 16.35
C GLY A 182 -6.79 24.88 17.25
N ARG A 183 -6.41 26.14 17.51
CA ARG A 183 -7.27 27.12 18.23
C ARG A 183 -8.51 27.52 17.46
N TRP A 184 -8.41 27.67 16.14
CA TRP A 184 -9.54 28.02 15.28
C TRP A 184 -10.54 26.85 15.18
N THR A 185 -10.06 25.63 14.98
CA THR A 185 -10.92 24.43 14.88
C THR A 185 -11.68 24.16 16.17
N THR A 186 -11.10 24.46 17.33
CA THR A 186 -11.80 24.33 18.64
C THR A 186 -13.05 25.21 18.72
N LYS A 187 -13.10 26.32 17.97
CA LYS A 187 -14.30 27.20 17.93
C LYS A 187 -15.39 26.66 17.00
N HIS A 188 -15.03 25.90 15.96
CA HIS A 188 -15.92 25.44 14.91
C HIS A 188 -16.28 23.96 15.05
N ILE A 189 -15.30 23.11 15.36
CA ILE A 189 -15.47 21.68 15.61
C ILE A 189 -15.53 21.49 17.13
N LYS A 190 -16.72 21.22 17.64
CA LYS A 190 -16.96 21.14 19.10
C LYS A 190 -16.97 19.72 19.63
N THR A 191 -17.00 18.72 18.77
CA THR A 191 -17.19 17.34 19.16
C THR A 191 -16.11 16.44 18.58
N ARG A 192 -15.80 15.36 19.29
CA ARG A 192 -14.91 14.31 18.85
C ARG A 192 -15.40 13.64 17.54
N VAL A 193 -16.71 13.44 17.42
CA VAL A 193 -17.35 12.94 16.19
C VAL A 193 -17.11 13.90 15.02
N GLY A 194 -17.30 15.20 15.25
CA GLY A 194 -17.05 16.24 14.23
C GLY A 194 -15.60 16.25 13.76
N ALA A 195 -14.64 16.05 14.66
CA ALA A 195 -13.22 15.97 14.30
C ALA A 195 -12.91 14.74 13.41
N GLN A 196 -13.46 13.58 13.74
CA GLN A 196 -13.30 12.37 12.92
C GLN A 196 -13.96 12.52 11.54
N LEU A 197 -15.21 13.02 11.49
CA LEU A 197 -15.91 13.24 10.22
C LEU A 197 -15.21 14.29 9.35
N ALA A 198 -14.65 15.35 9.94
CA ALA A 198 -13.85 16.33 9.21
C ALA A 198 -12.57 15.71 8.64
N THR A 199 -11.92 14.81 9.38
CA THR A 199 -10.74 14.06 8.89
C THR A 199 -11.12 13.17 7.71
N ILE A 200 -12.20 12.41 7.84
CA ILE A 200 -12.71 11.54 6.76
C ILE A 200 -13.06 12.38 5.52
N LEU A 201 -13.80 13.49 5.71
CA LEU A 201 -14.17 14.36 4.59
C LEU A 201 -12.94 14.92 3.87
N LEU A 202 -11.93 15.38 4.61
CA LEU A 202 -10.70 15.89 4.01
C LEU A 202 -9.97 14.79 3.24
N GLY A 203 -9.88 13.57 3.80
CA GLY A 203 -9.29 12.43 3.12
C GLY A 203 -10.03 12.07 1.83
N VAL A 204 -11.36 12.07 1.85
CA VAL A 204 -12.18 11.86 0.64
C VAL A 204 -11.98 12.96 -0.40
N LEU A 205 -11.77 14.21 0.00
CA LEU A 205 -11.53 15.31 -0.93
C LEU A 205 -10.15 15.28 -1.58
N ILE A 206 -9.17 14.63 -0.94
CA ILE A 206 -7.80 14.46 -1.48
C ILE A 206 -7.68 13.06 -2.10
N PHE A 207 -8.47 12.77 -3.12
CA PHE A 207 -8.58 11.46 -3.77
C PHE A 207 -7.60 11.26 -4.94
N ILE A 208 -6.75 12.22 -5.20
CA ILE A 208 -5.90 12.29 -6.41
C ILE A 208 -4.82 11.22 -6.37
N ASP A 209 -4.15 11.13 -5.22
CA ASP A 209 -3.04 10.23 -4.97
C ASP A 209 -3.01 9.86 -3.47
N ASP A 210 -2.73 8.60 -3.17
CA ASP A 210 -2.78 8.05 -1.82
C ASP A 210 -1.60 8.50 -0.93
N TYR A 211 -0.39 8.62 -1.49
CA TYR A 211 0.77 9.12 -0.75
C TYR A 211 0.57 10.59 -0.35
N PHE A 212 0.10 11.38 -1.30
CA PHE A 212 -0.25 12.77 -1.06
C PHE A 212 -1.35 12.92 -0.01
N ASN A 213 -2.39 12.06 -0.07
CA ASN A 213 -3.46 12.00 0.92
C ASN A 213 -2.89 11.73 2.31
N CYS A 214 -2.12 10.63 2.49
CA CYS A 214 -1.60 10.20 3.78
C CYS A 214 -0.88 11.33 4.53
N LEU A 215 -0.01 12.05 3.85
CA LEU A 215 0.84 13.05 4.49
C LEU A 215 0.13 14.39 4.67
N THR A 216 -0.70 14.79 3.70
CA THR A 216 -1.42 16.06 3.76
C THR A 216 -2.54 16.02 4.80
N VAL A 217 -3.40 14.99 4.78
CA VAL A 217 -4.48 14.84 5.78
C VAL A 217 -3.88 14.75 7.19
N GLY A 218 -2.79 14.00 7.35
CA GLY A 218 -2.09 13.87 8.62
C GLY A 218 -1.62 15.22 9.15
N SER A 219 -0.89 15.98 8.35
CA SER A 219 -0.34 17.28 8.75
C SER A 219 -1.40 18.32 9.12
N VAL A 220 -2.54 18.29 8.41
CA VAL A 220 -3.65 19.23 8.62
C VAL A 220 -4.53 18.84 9.82
N MET A 221 -4.86 17.55 9.94
CA MET A 221 -5.86 17.09 10.92
C MET A 221 -5.26 16.71 12.27
N GLN A 222 -3.95 16.48 12.36
CA GLN A 222 -3.28 16.17 13.61
C GLN A 222 -3.59 17.17 14.74
N PRO A 223 -3.46 18.50 14.57
CA PRO A 223 -3.76 19.44 15.63
C PRO A 223 -5.24 19.41 16.07
N VAL A 224 -6.14 19.05 15.14
CA VAL A 224 -7.57 18.92 15.41
C VAL A 224 -7.86 17.68 16.24
N THR A 225 -7.33 16.54 15.83
CA THR A 225 -7.53 15.24 16.50
C THR A 225 -6.90 15.23 17.90
N ASP A 226 -5.71 15.82 18.05
CA ASP A 226 -5.05 15.94 19.35
C ASP A 226 -5.90 16.75 20.33
N LYS A 227 -6.46 17.87 19.88
CA LYS A 227 -7.30 18.73 20.69
C LYS A 227 -8.60 18.04 21.17
N HIS A 228 -9.07 17.05 20.40
CA HIS A 228 -10.27 16.29 20.72
C HIS A 228 -9.96 14.94 21.39
N ASN A 229 -8.73 14.74 21.86
CA ASN A 229 -8.26 13.51 22.52
C ASN A 229 -8.54 12.26 21.69
N ILE A 230 -8.29 12.33 20.38
CA ILE A 230 -8.32 11.18 19.46
C ILE A 230 -6.90 10.64 19.37
N SER A 231 -6.72 9.33 19.52
CA SER A 231 -5.39 8.71 19.50
C SER A 231 -4.70 8.87 18.16
N ARG A 232 -3.36 8.89 18.16
CA ARG A 232 -2.55 8.91 16.94
C ARG A 232 -2.77 7.66 16.09
N ALA A 233 -3.03 6.52 16.72
CA ALA A 233 -3.40 5.30 16.03
C ALA A 233 -4.74 5.44 15.28
N LYS A 234 -5.74 6.09 15.90
CA LYS A 234 -7.01 6.36 15.24
C LYS A 234 -6.88 7.35 14.10
N LEU A 235 -6.07 8.41 14.27
CA LEU A 235 -5.77 9.35 13.20
C LEU A 235 -5.11 8.63 12.02
N ALA A 236 -4.07 7.83 12.27
CA ALA A 236 -3.40 7.05 11.23
C ALA A 236 -4.38 6.10 10.50
N TYR A 237 -5.29 5.43 11.22
CA TYR A 237 -6.34 4.61 10.63
C TYR A 237 -7.30 5.42 9.74
N LEU A 238 -7.73 6.61 10.19
CA LEU A 238 -8.62 7.48 9.37
C LEU A 238 -7.93 7.93 8.09
N ILE A 239 -6.63 8.24 8.16
CA ILE A 239 -5.80 8.63 7.02
C ILE A 239 -5.69 7.46 6.04
N ASP A 240 -5.18 6.32 6.49
CA ASP A 240 -4.92 5.13 5.67
C ASP A 240 -6.22 4.64 4.97
N SER A 241 -7.31 4.58 5.74
CA SER A 241 -8.63 4.17 5.23
C SER A 241 -9.29 5.18 4.28
N THR A 242 -8.78 6.41 4.18
CA THR A 242 -9.24 7.41 3.20
C THR A 242 -8.20 7.71 2.11
N ALA A 243 -7.08 7.00 2.10
CA ALA A 243 -6.07 7.08 1.05
C ALA A 243 -6.36 6.06 -0.07
N ALA A 244 -5.71 4.92 -0.08
CA ALA A 244 -5.89 3.89 -1.10
C ALA A 244 -7.36 3.47 -1.33
N PRO A 245 -8.23 3.26 -0.29
CA PRO A 245 -9.62 2.93 -0.52
C PRO A 245 -10.44 4.00 -1.24
N ILE A 246 -10.08 5.27 -1.13
CA ILE A 246 -10.76 6.34 -1.86
C ILE A 246 -10.18 6.47 -3.27
N CYS A 247 -8.85 6.42 -3.44
CA CYS A 247 -8.20 6.55 -4.73
C CYS A 247 -8.66 5.47 -5.73
N ILE A 248 -8.86 4.22 -5.25
CA ILE A 248 -9.28 3.08 -6.11
C ILE A 248 -10.73 3.16 -6.58
N ILE A 249 -11.55 4.04 -6.04
CA ILE A 249 -12.95 4.27 -6.47
C ILE A 249 -13.15 5.67 -7.06
N ALA A 250 -12.11 6.49 -7.10
CA ALA A 250 -12.16 7.82 -7.67
C ALA A 250 -11.88 7.76 -9.18
N PRO A 251 -12.82 8.21 -10.04
CA PRO A 251 -12.67 8.07 -11.50
C PRO A 251 -11.56 8.95 -12.09
N ILE A 252 -11.09 9.95 -11.33
CA ILE A 252 -9.99 10.84 -11.73
C ILE A 252 -8.90 10.72 -10.66
N SER A 253 -8.13 9.65 -10.71
CA SER A 253 -7.00 9.38 -9.79
C SER A 253 -5.85 8.72 -10.54
N SER A 254 -4.65 8.78 -9.97
CA SER A 254 -3.50 8.02 -10.48
C SER A 254 -3.80 6.51 -10.58
N TRP A 255 -4.65 5.99 -9.69
CA TRP A 255 -5.08 4.60 -9.65
C TRP A 255 -6.02 4.23 -10.80
N ALA A 256 -6.99 5.10 -11.13
CA ALA A 256 -7.89 4.89 -12.27
C ALA A 256 -7.10 4.77 -13.59
N ALA A 257 -6.09 5.61 -13.74
CA ALA A 257 -5.18 5.60 -14.87
C ALA A 257 -4.41 4.29 -14.99
N ALA A 258 -3.79 3.84 -13.91
CA ALA A 258 -3.00 2.60 -13.88
C ALA A 258 -3.88 1.38 -14.20
N VAL A 259 -5.04 1.23 -13.54
CA VAL A 259 -5.96 0.12 -13.79
C VAL A 259 -6.45 0.13 -15.24
N ALA A 260 -6.80 1.31 -15.78
CA ALA A 260 -7.21 1.44 -17.17
C ALA A 260 -6.08 1.09 -18.14
N GLY A 261 -4.83 1.45 -17.81
CA GLY A 261 -3.62 1.10 -18.58
C GLY A 261 -3.38 -0.40 -18.61
N PHE A 262 -3.40 -1.07 -17.47
CA PHE A 262 -3.24 -2.53 -17.39
C PHE A 262 -4.36 -3.28 -18.13
N ALA A 263 -5.61 -2.82 -17.97
CA ALA A 263 -6.73 -3.41 -18.68
C ALA A 263 -6.62 -3.25 -20.21
N LYS A 264 -6.17 -2.08 -20.67
CA LYS A 264 -5.93 -1.82 -22.09
C LYS A 264 -4.77 -2.67 -22.63
N GLY A 265 -3.66 -2.80 -21.89
CA GLY A 265 -2.55 -3.70 -22.22
C GLY A 265 -2.99 -5.15 -22.35
N ALA A 266 -3.96 -5.58 -21.56
CA ALA A 266 -4.55 -6.93 -21.60
C ALA A 266 -5.69 -7.09 -22.64
N GLY A 267 -5.83 -6.17 -23.60
CA GLY A 267 -6.79 -6.27 -24.70
C GLY A 267 -8.20 -5.71 -24.42
N ALA A 268 -8.44 -5.04 -23.29
CA ALA A 268 -9.72 -4.38 -23.08
C ALA A 268 -9.88 -3.19 -24.05
N THR A 269 -11.02 -3.12 -24.75
CA THR A 269 -11.34 -2.05 -25.70
C THR A 269 -11.39 -0.67 -25.05
N ASN A 270 -11.82 -0.59 -23.78
CA ASN A 270 -11.89 0.65 -22.99
C ASN A 270 -11.61 0.38 -21.51
N GLY A 271 -10.34 0.48 -21.11
CA GLY A 271 -9.93 0.24 -19.72
C GLY A 271 -10.56 1.21 -18.71
N MET A 272 -10.80 2.46 -19.07
CA MET A 272 -11.46 3.45 -18.20
C MET A 272 -12.94 3.11 -17.97
N SER A 273 -13.66 2.66 -19.00
CA SER A 273 -15.04 2.19 -18.87
C SER A 273 -15.13 0.97 -17.96
N LEU A 274 -14.19 0.04 -18.08
CA LEU A 274 -14.09 -1.14 -17.22
C LEU A 274 -13.86 -0.73 -15.76
N PHE A 275 -12.92 0.20 -15.51
CA PHE A 275 -12.64 0.74 -14.18
C PHE A 275 -13.89 1.37 -13.56
N ILE A 276 -14.56 2.28 -14.27
CA ILE A 276 -15.77 2.97 -13.77
C ILE A 276 -16.89 1.95 -13.48
N SER A 277 -17.06 0.95 -14.34
CA SER A 277 -18.04 -0.11 -14.14
C SER A 277 -17.73 -1.02 -12.94
N ALA A 278 -16.45 -1.13 -12.57
CA ALA A 278 -16.00 -1.91 -11.41
C ALA A 278 -16.22 -1.18 -10.07
N ILE A 279 -16.32 0.16 -10.05
CA ILE A 279 -16.48 0.96 -8.82
C ILE A 279 -17.64 0.48 -7.93
N PRO A 280 -18.89 0.26 -8.43
CA PRO A 280 -20.01 -0.16 -7.59
C PRO A 280 -19.83 -1.55 -6.96
N TYR A 281 -18.93 -2.36 -7.49
CA TYR A 281 -18.57 -3.68 -6.97
C TYR A 281 -17.32 -3.65 -6.09
N ASN A 282 -16.65 -2.52 -5.91
CA ASN A 282 -15.49 -2.42 -5.02
C ASN A 282 -15.95 -2.41 -3.55
N PHE A 283 -16.36 -3.61 -3.09
CA PHE A 283 -16.96 -3.75 -1.76
C PHE A 283 -15.99 -3.36 -0.65
N TYR A 284 -14.69 -3.69 -0.74
CA TYR A 284 -13.76 -3.34 0.32
C TYR A 284 -13.66 -1.82 0.53
N ALA A 285 -13.46 -1.07 -0.52
CA ALA A 285 -13.37 0.40 -0.45
C ALA A 285 -14.68 1.03 0.05
N LEU A 286 -15.81 0.63 -0.52
CA LEU A 286 -17.13 1.17 -0.17
C LEU A 286 -17.54 0.82 1.27
N LEU A 287 -17.29 -0.42 1.71
CA LEU A 287 -17.60 -0.86 3.08
C LEU A 287 -16.63 -0.28 4.11
N THR A 288 -15.38 0.02 3.73
CA THR A 288 -14.45 0.77 4.57
C THR A 288 -15.00 2.14 4.90
N ILE A 289 -15.57 2.87 3.92
CA ILE A 289 -16.23 4.16 4.15
C ILE A 289 -17.41 4.01 5.12
N VAL A 290 -18.25 2.98 4.90
CA VAL A 290 -19.39 2.69 5.79
C VAL A 290 -18.89 2.45 7.23
N MET A 291 -17.83 1.68 7.39
CA MET A 291 -17.20 1.42 8.69
C MET A 291 -16.66 2.70 9.33
N LEU A 292 -15.92 3.52 8.58
CA LEU A 292 -15.38 4.79 9.07
C LEU A 292 -16.47 5.69 9.63
N VAL A 293 -17.54 5.88 8.85
CA VAL A 293 -18.69 6.71 9.25
C VAL A 293 -19.40 6.11 10.48
N PHE A 294 -19.62 4.78 10.48
CA PHE A 294 -20.26 4.11 11.63
C PHE A 294 -19.44 4.28 12.91
N LEU A 295 -18.13 4.01 12.87
CA LEU A 295 -17.25 4.16 14.04
C LEU A 295 -17.20 5.60 14.53
N ALA A 296 -17.10 6.58 13.62
CA ALA A 296 -17.06 7.99 13.95
C ALA A 296 -18.36 8.46 14.60
N VAL A 297 -19.53 8.18 13.98
CA VAL A 297 -20.84 8.63 14.46
C VAL A 297 -21.22 7.96 15.78
N THR A 298 -20.95 6.66 15.91
CA THR A 298 -21.29 5.93 17.14
C THR A 298 -20.24 6.09 18.25
N ASN A 299 -19.10 6.73 17.95
CA ASN A 299 -17.94 6.85 18.85
C ASN A 299 -17.56 5.51 19.50
N PHE A 300 -17.61 4.44 18.70
CA PHE A 300 -17.38 3.05 19.08
C PHE A 300 -16.06 2.55 18.51
N ASP A 301 -15.29 1.89 19.34
CA ASP A 301 -14.04 1.23 18.97
C ASP A 301 -13.94 -0.14 19.63
N TYR A 302 -13.27 -1.09 18.96
CA TYR A 302 -13.06 -2.45 19.45
C TYR A 302 -11.63 -2.93 19.19
N GLY A 303 -11.28 -4.08 19.75
CA GLY A 303 -9.94 -4.62 19.65
C GLY A 303 -8.86 -3.71 20.25
N PRO A 304 -7.63 -3.75 19.74
CA PRO A 304 -6.53 -2.91 20.25
C PRO A 304 -6.80 -1.41 20.13
N MET A 305 -7.54 -0.97 19.10
CA MET A 305 -7.89 0.45 18.92
C MET A 305 -8.67 1.01 20.13
N LYS A 306 -9.56 0.23 20.73
CA LYS A 306 -10.30 0.65 21.93
C LYS A 306 -9.36 1.06 23.06
N GLN A 307 -8.27 0.32 23.29
CA GLN A 307 -7.29 0.66 24.31
C GLN A 307 -6.60 2.00 24.02
N HIS A 308 -6.19 2.22 22.78
CA HIS A 308 -5.57 3.49 22.35
C HIS A 308 -6.53 4.67 22.54
N GLU A 309 -7.80 4.49 22.17
CA GLU A 309 -8.82 5.51 22.28
C GLU A 309 -9.20 5.81 23.73
N ASP A 310 -9.26 4.79 24.60
CA ASP A 310 -9.52 4.97 26.03
C ASP A 310 -8.35 5.65 26.75
N ASN A 311 -7.10 5.41 26.31
CA ASN A 311 -5.93 6.14 26.79
C ASN A 311 -5.92 7.59 26.30
N ALA A 312 -6.27 7.82 25.03
CA ALA A 312 -6.36 9.17 24.48
C ALA A 312 -7.39 10.04 25.21
N LYS A 313 -8.55 9.48 25.60
CA LYS A 313 -9.55 10.18 26.43
C LYS A 313 -8.98 10.62 27.79
N ARG A 314 -7.95 9.95 28.31
CA ARG A 314 -7.23 10.29 29.55
C ARG A 314 -6.04 11.24 29.30
N GLY A 315 -5.81 11.66 28.06
CA GLY A 315 -4.73 12.56 27.66
C GLY A 315 -3.47 11.87 27.12
N ASP A 316 -3.42 10.52 27.07
CA ASP A 316 -2.31 9.78 26.44
C ASP A 316 -2.64 9.43 24.98
N LEU A 317 -2.22 10.28 24.07
CA LEU A 317 -2.48 10.12 22.64
C LEU A 317 -1.67 9.00 21.97
N PHE A 318 -0.59 8.53 22.61
CA PHE A 318 0.41 7.64 22.02
C PHE A 318 0.41 6.21 22.58
N THR A 319 -0.21 5.99 23.71
CA THR A 319 -0.42 4.72 24.44
C THR A 319 0.84 3.99 24.89
N THR A 320 1.97 4.02 24.21
CA THR A 320 3.17 3.24 24.58
C THR A 320 4.50 3.83 24.09
N ASN A 321 4.52 5.06 23.57
CA ASN A 321 5.74 5.64 23.03
C ASN A 321 6.30 6.78 23.88
N PRO A 322 7.33 6.53 24.74
CA PRO A 322 7.97 7.58 25.54
C PRO A 322 8.68 8.66 24.71
N MET A 323 9.07 8.32 23.44
CA MET A 323 9.76 9.27 22.56
C MET A 323 8.86 10.39 22.04
N ALA A 324 7.55 10.22 22.07
CA ALA A 324 6.62 11.21 21.56
C ALA A 324 6.35 12.37 22.54
N LYS A 325 6.83 12.29 23.78
CA LYS A 325 6.74 13.40 24.76
C LYS A 325 7.56 14.63 24.38
N SER A 326 8.47 14.51 23.41
CA SER A 326 9.29 15.64 22.94
C SER A 326 8.56 16.56 21.94
N VAL A 327 7.33 16.25 21.52
CA VAL A 327 6.56 17.09 20.59
C VAL A 327 5.86 18.26 21.31
N ASP A 328 5.81 18.26 22.64
CA ASP A 328 5.14 19.31 23.44
C ASP A 328 5.91 20.66 23.51
N GLU A 329 7.13 20.73 23.01
CA GLU A 329 7.90 21.99 22.90
C GLU A 329 7.91 22.59 21.49
N ILE A 330 6.78 22.53 20.76
CA ILE A 330 6.64 23.37 19.56
C ILE A 330 6.62 24.83 20.06
N ALA A 331 7.66 25.56 19.74
CA ALA A 331 7.81 26.96 20.11
C ALA A 331 6.53 27.74 19.79
N ASP A 332 5.98 28.44 20.78
CA ASP A 332 4.78 29.24 20.58
C ASP A 332 5.16 30.51 19.84
N ASN A 333 4.90 30.56 18.53
CA ASN A 333 5.09 31.76 17.76
C ASN A 333 3.83 32.64 17.88
N PRO A 334 3.88 33.76 18.64
CA PRO A 334 2.70 34.60 18.88
C PRO A 334 2.19 35.27 17.60
N ARG A 335 2.99 35.31 16.53
CA ARG A 335 2.62 35.88 15.22
C ARG A 335 1.90 34.87 14.32
N GLY A 336 1.86 33.58 14.71
CA GLY A 336 1.24 32.50 13.95
C GLY A 336 -0.27 32.69 13.80
N ARG A 337 -0.75 32.56 12.56
CA ARG A 337 -2.17 32.64 12.18
C ARG A 337 -2.59 31.38 11.43
N VAL A 338 -3.89 31.16 11.30
CA VAL A 338 -4.47 30.05 10.53
C VAL A 338 -3.97 30.02 9.08
N CYS A 339 -3.79 31.21 8.48
CA CYS A 339 -3.28 31.34 7.10
C CYS A 339 -1.84 30.79 6.95
N ASP A 340 -1.06 30.71 8.03
CA ASP A 340 0.31 30.17 7.99
C ASP A 340 0.35 28.64 7.89
N LEU A 341 -0.79 27.96 8.04
CA LEU A 341 -0.98 26.56 7.69
C LEU A 341 -1.77 26.41 6.40
N VAL A 342 -2.93 27.07 6.30
CA VAL A 342 -3.88 26.83 5.21
C VAL A 342 -3.32 27.27 3.85
N ILE A 343 -2.68 28.44 3.76
CA ILE A 343 -2.17 28.94 2.47
C ILE A 343 -1.04 28.05 1.91
N PRO A 344 0.00 27.66 2.67
CA PRO A 344 1.01 26.71 2.21
C PRO A 344 0.42 25.38 1.76
N VAL A 345 -0.54 24.81 2.51
CA VAL A 345 -1.18 23.52 2.17
C VAL A 345 -2.00 23.63 0.90
N VAL A 346 -2.83 24.68 0.75
CA VAL A 346 -3.62 24.90 -0.48
C VAL A 346 -2.69 25.09 -1.68
N PHE A 347 -1.60 25.85 -1.51
CA PHE A 347 -0.62 26.02 -2.57
C PHE A 347 0.06 24.69 -2.94
N LEU A 348 0.43 23.86 -1.93
CA LEU A 348 0.99 22.54 -2.17
C LEU A 348 0.02 21.68 -3.01
N ILE A 349 -1.26 21.62 -2.63
CA ILE A 349 -2.27 20.86 -3.38
C ILE A 349 -2.32 21.31 -4.84
N ILE A 350 -2.44 22.62 -5.08
CA ILE A 350 -2.50 23.19 -6.43
C ILE A 350 -1.22 22.88 -7.21
N ALA A 351 -0.06 23.06 -6.59
CA ALA A 351 1.24 22.84 -7.22
C ALA A 351 1.47 21.35 -7.56
N CYS A 352 1.07 20.41 -6.68
CA CYS A 352 1.14 18.98 -6.96
C CYS A 352 0.21 18.57 -8.11
N VAL A 353 -1.03 19.08 -8.14
CA VAL A 353 -1.95 18.82 -9.26
C VAL A 353 -1.36 19.33 -10.57
N ILE A 354 -0.81 20.56 -10.59
CA ILE A 354 -0.15 21.10 -11.77
C ILE A 354 1.07 20.24 -12.16
N GLY A 355 1.87 19.81 -11.19
CA GLY A 355 3.00 18.90 -11.42
C GLY A 355 2.59 17.58 -12.03
N MET A 356 1.49 16.98 -11.57
CA MET A 356 0.96 15.72 -12.10
C MET A 356 0.49 15.89 -13.55
N ILE A 357 -0.36 16.86 -13.86
CA ILE A 357 -0.82 17.09 -15.25
C ILE A 357 0.33 17.52 -16.17
N TYR A 358 1.38 18.18 -15.63
CA TYR A 358 2.59 18.47 -16.39
C TYR A 358 3.33 17.18 -16.78
N SER A 359 3.55 16.27 -15.84
CA SER A 359 4.22 14.98 -16.12
C SER A 359 3.44 14.12 -17.10
N GLY A 360 2.10 14.25 -17.13
CA GLY A 360 1.23 13.53 -18.05
C GLY A 360 1.02 14.15 -19.42
N GLY A 361 1.71 15.28 -19.74
CA GLY A 361 1.70 15.85 -21.08
C GLY A 361 0.60 16.90 -21.37
N PHE A 362 -0.10 17.41 -20.37
CA PHE A 362 -1.14 18.44 -20.55
C PHE A 362 -0.64 19.67 -21.33
N PHE A 363 0.54 20.16 -20.98
CA PHE A 363 1.16 21.32 -21.65
C PHE A 363 1.78 20.97 -23.02
N ALA A 364 1.84 19.68 -23.37
CA ALA A 364 2.22 19.19 -24.70
C ALA A 364 1.02 18.99 -25.63
N GLY A 365 -0.23 19.20 -25.12
CA GLY A 365 -1.44 19.18 -25.91
C GLY A 365 -2.42 18.03 -25.61
N GLU A 366 -2.12 17.21 -24.60
CA GLU A 366 -3.05 16.19 -24.11
C GLU A 366 -4.25 16.84 -23.38
N ASP A 367 -5.42 16.22 -23.47
CA ASP A 367 -6.56 16.67 -22.67
C ASP A 367 -6.35 16.41 -21.16
N PHE A 368 -7.11 17.08 -20.30
CA PHE A 368 -6.93 17.00 -18.85
C PHE A 368 -7.05 15.57 -18.30
N VAL A 369 -8.00 14.77 -18.81
CA VAL A 369 -8.23 13.41 -18.32
C VAL A 369 -7.08 12.50 -18.75
N THR A 370 -6.66 12.58 -20.00
CA THR A 370 -5.55 11.82 -20.56
C THR A 370 -4.23 12.19 -19.88
N ALA A 371 -3.95 13.49 -19.73
CA ALA A 371 -2.76 13.97 -19.03
C ALA A 371 -2.74 13.51 -17.57
N PHE A 372 -3.88 13.52 -16.90
CA PHE A 372 -3.97 13.02 -15.54
C PHE A 372 -3.74 11.50 -15.48
N SER A 373 -4.29 10.76 -16.44
CA SER A 373 -4.11 9.32 -16.59
C SER A 373 -2.66 8.90 -16.85
N ASN A 374 -1.92 9.70 -17.61
CA ASN A 374 -0.52 9.45 -17.95
C ASN A 374 0.46 10.08 -16.95
N SER A 375 -0.04 10.65 -15.84
CA SER A 375 0.82 11.34 -14.88
C SER A 375 1.75 10.39 -14.13
N ASP A 376 3.00 10.80 -13.98
CA ASP A 376 3.95 10.20 -13.04
C ASP A 376 3.83 10.91 -11.69
N ALA A 377 3.23 10.22 -10.71
CA ALA A 377 3.01 10.79 -9.38
C ALA A 377 4.34 11.18 -8.72
N SER A 378 5.41 10.39 -8.86
CA SER A 378 6.71 10.68 -8.25
C SER A 378 7.29 12.00 -8.76
N VAL A 379 7.23 12.24 -10.07
CA VAL A 379 7.68 13.48 -10.70
C VAL A 379 6.78 14.65 -10.33
N GLY A 380 5.46 14.46 -10.41
CA GLY A 380 4.47 15.50 -10.12
C GLY A 380 4.54 15.99 -8.67
N LEU A 381 4.69 15.07 -7.72
CA LEU A 381 4.79 15.38 -6.30
C LEU A 381 6.11 16.08 -5.95
N VAL A 382 7.24 15.71 -6.57
CA VAL A 382 8.53 16.39 -6.39
C VAL A 382 8.44 17.84 -6.88
N ILE A 383 7.96 18.05 -8.11
CA ILE A 383 7.82 19.40 -8.69
C ILE A 383 6.90 20.26 -7.82
N GLY A 384 5.74 19.72 -7.45
CA GLY A 384 4.74 20.42 -6.65
C GLY A 384 5.23 20.79 -5.25
N SER A 385 5.86 19.85 -4.55
CA SER A 385 6.38 20.09 -3.21
C SER A 385 7.58 21.03 -3.19
N PHE A 386 8.45 20.96 -4.21
CA PHE A 386 9.56 21.91 -4.34
C PHE A 386 9.06 23.33 -4.58
N ALA A 387 8.08 23.52 -5.46
CA ALA A 387 7.43 24.81 -5.66
C ALA A 387 6.75 25.31 -4.37
N ALA A 388 6.08 24.40 -3.64
CA ALA A 388 5.38 24.73 -2.41
C ALA A 388 6.33 25.16 -1.28
N ILE A 389 7.50 24.53 -1.14
CA ILE A 389 8.46 24.93 -0.10
C ILE A 389 9.07 26.29 -0.40
N ILE A 390 9.40 26.58 -1.67
CA ILE A 390 9.88 27.90 -2.10
C ILE A 390 8.81 28.97 -1.80
N PHE A 391 7.57 28.71 -2.21
CA PHE A 391 6.45 29.61 -1.93
C PHE A 391 6.28 29.84 -0.43
N THR A 392 6.33 28.79 0.37
CA THR A 392 6.14 28.83 1.84
C THR A 392 7.23 29.69 2.50
N VAL A 393 8.49 29.53 2.10
CA VAL A 393 9.60 30.35 2.59
C VAL A 393 9.37 31.83 2.25
N ILE A 394 9.08 32.14 0.99
CA ILE A 394 8.80 33.50 0.53
C ILE A 394 7.61 34.09 1.30
N PHE A 395 6.53 33.33 1.44
CA PHE A 395 5.32 33.74 2.15
C PHE A 395 5.61 34.10 3.62
N TYR A 396 6.41 33.28 4.33
CA TYR A 396 6.75 33.54 5.73
C TYR A 396 7.71 34.72 5.90
N LEU A 397 8.63 34.94 4.95
CA LEU A 397 9.48 36.12 4.93
C LEU A 397 8.68 37.42 4.68
N CYS A 398 7.78 37.42 3.71
CA CYS A 398 6.89 38.56 3.41
C CYS A 398 6.01 38.90 4.60
N ARG A 399 5.48 37.87 5.30
CA ARG A 399 4.68 38.05 6.50
C ARG A 399 5.50 38.37 7.76
N ARG A 400 6.82 38.29 7.67
CA ARG A 400 7.76 38.47 8.81
C ARG A 400 7.43 37.55 10.00
N VAL A 401 6.95 36.33 9.74
CA VAL A 401 6.63 35.31 10.74
C VAL A 401 7.88 34.55 11.14
N LEU A 402 8.72 34.20 10.15
CA LEU A 402 10.03 33.59 10.33
C LEU A 402 11.12 34.43 9.65
N SER A 403 12.35 34.36 10.18
CA SER A 403 13.55 34.85 9.49
C SER A 403 14.02 33.82 8.45
N PHE A 404 14.83 34.25 7.47
CA PHE A 404 15.42 33.33 6.48
C PHE A 404 16.22 32.21 7.16
N GLN A 405 17.03 32.55 8.15
CA GLN A 405 17.81 31.57 8.89
C GLN A 405 16.89 30.55 9.59
N ALA A 406 15.82 31.00 10.26
CA ALA A 406 14.86 30.09 10.90
C ALA A 406 14.15 29.16 9.90
N CYS A 407 13.93 29.62 8.65
CA CYS A 407 13.43 28.76 7.58
C CYS A 407 14.48 27.72 7.18
N MET A 408 15.74 28.12 6.98
CA MET A 408 16.80 27.18 6.61
C MET A 408 17.08 26.14 7.71
N ASP A 409 17.04 26.53 8.98
CA ASP A 409 17.17 25.61 10.12
C ASP A 409 15.99 24.63 10.24
N GLY A 410 14.82 24.97 9.68
CA GLY A 410 13.64 24.11 9.66
C GLY A 410 13.74 22.96 8.66
N LEU A 411 14.50 23.12 7.57
CA LEU A 411 14.61 22.09 6.53
C LEU A 411 15.23 20.78 7.06
N PRO A 412 16.40 20.82 7.73
CA PRO A 412 16.98 19.61 8.33
C PRO A 412 16.12 18.98 9.42
N GLU A 413 15.36 19.79 10.17
CA GLU A 413 14.44 19.27 11.19
C GLU A 413 13.33 18.44 10.56
N GLY A 414 12.73 18.93 9.48
CA GLY A 414 11.72 18.20 8.72
C GLY A 414 12.26 16.91 8.11
N PHE A 415 13.48 16.94 7.55
CA PHE A 415 14.16 15.75 7.04
C PHE A 415 14.32 14.70 8.15
N LYS A 416 14.85 15.09 9.30
CA LYS A 416 15.03 14.19 10.45
C LYS A 416 13.71 13.55 10.90
N ALA A 417 12.59 14.27 10.81
CA ALA A 417 11.28 13.74 11.17
C ALA A 417 10.83 12.61 10.23
N MET A 418 11.25 12.62 8.95
CA MET A 418 10.88 11.63 7.95
C MET A 418 11.85 10.43 7.88
N VAL A 419 13.04 10.51 8.49
CA VAL A 419 14.04 9.42 8.48
C VAL A 419 13.47 8.06 8.85
N PRO A 420 12.62 7.90 9.90
CA PRO A 420 12.06 6.60 10.22
C PRO A 420 11.22 6.00 9.09
N ALA A 421 10.37 6.81 8.44
CA ALA A 421 9.56 6.37 7.31
C ALA A 421 10.42 6.00 6.10
N ILE A 422 11.41 6.84 5.77
CA ILE A 422 12.37 6.60 4.68
C ILE A 422 13.08 5.26 4.89
N MET A 423 13.58 4.98 6.09
CA MET A 423 14.28 3.73 6.40
C MET A 423 13.37 2.50 6.22
N ILE A 424 12.12 2.59 6.67
CA ILE A 424 11.17 1.48 6.52
C ILE A 424 10.84 1.27 5.04
N LEU A 425 10.59 2.35 4.27
CA LEU A 425 10.33 2.26 2.83
C LEU A 425 11.48 1.62 2.06
N CYS A 426 12.72 2.06 2.30
CA CYS A 426 13.90 1.44 1.67
C CYS A 426 13.98 -0.07 1.96
N CYS A 427 13.75 -0.48 3.22
CA CYS A 427 13.72 -1.90 3.58
C CYS A 427 12.53 -2.63 2.93
N ALA A 428 11.34 -2.03 2.87
CA ALA A 428 10.16 -2.64 2.28
C ALA A 428 10.32 -2.86 0.76
N TRP A 429 10.83 -1.87 0.03
CA TRP A 429 11.14 -2.01 -1.39
C TRP A 429 12.23 -3.07 -1.65
N THR A 430 13.27 -3.11 -0.82
CA THR A 430 14.29 -4.16 -0.89
C THR A 430 13.68 -5.54 -0.66
N LEU A 431 12.81 -5.69 0.36
CA LEU A 431 12.13 -6.95 0.61
C LEU A 431 11.24 -7.38 -0.56
N LYS A 432 10.54 -6.39 -1.17
CA LYS A 432 9.77 -6.63 -2.40
C LYS A 432 10.66 -7.15 -3.52
N THR A 433 11.82 -6.52 -3.76
CA THR A 433 12.79 -6.97 -4.77
C THR A 433 13.26 -8.40 -4.49
N MET A 434 13.55 -8.74 -3.23
CA MET A 434 13.92 -10.12 -2.84
C MET A 434 12.80 -11.13 -3.09
N THR A 435 11.55 -10.74 -2.87
CA THR A 435 10.37 -11.58 -3.11
C THR A 435 10.10 -11.73 -4.62
N ASP A 436 10.23 -10.65 -5.37
CA ASP A 436 10.04 -10.64 -6.83
C ASP A 436 11.12 -11.48 -7.55
N SER A 437 12.39 -11.40 -7.10
CA SER A 437 13.50 -12.19 -7.66
C SER A 437 13.36 -13.71 -7.45
N LEU A 438 12.52 -14.12 -6.50
CA LEU A 438 12.13 -15.51 -6.30
C LEU A 438 10.88 -15.92 -7.11
N GLY A 439 10.35 -15.05 -7.96
CA GLY A 439 9.20 -15.36 -8.80
C GLY A 439 7.86 -15.48 -8.06
N ALA A 440 7.67 -14.76 -6.94
CA ALA A 440 6.44 -14.80 -6.16
C ALA A 440 5.20 -14.45 -7.00
N LYS A 441 5.33 -13.49 -7.92
CA LYS A 441 4.26 -13.08 -8.84
C LYS A 441 3.80 -14.24 -9.72
N ILE A 442 4.75 -14.98 -10.29
CA ILE A 442 4.46 -16.12 -11.19
C ILE A 442 3.77 -17.25 -10.42
N PHE A 443 4.25 -17.57 -9.21
CA PHE A 443 3.59 -18.56 -8.35
C PHE A 443 2.13 -18.22 -8.09
N ILE A 444 1.82 -16.97 -7.78
CA ILE A 444 0.43 -16.52 -7.54
C ILE A 444 -0.38 -16.55 -8.84
N SER A 445 0.20 -16.16 -9.98
CA SER A 445 -0.48 -16.21 -11.29
C SER A 445 -0.91 -17.63 -11.63
N GLN A 446 -0.01 -18.59 -11.50
CA GLN A 446 -0.33 -20.02 -11.70
C GLN A 446 -1.41 -20.52 -10.74
N LEU A 447 -1.40 -20.06 -9.48
CA LEU A 447 -2.44 -20.43 -8.51
C LEU A 447 -3.83 -19.93 -8.93
N VAL A 448 -3.94 -18.73 -9.50
CA VAL A 448 -5.21 -18.19 -10.02
C VAL A 448 -5.69 -18.99 -11.21
N GLU A 449 -4.83 -19.27 -12.19
CA GLU A 449 -5.18 -20.02 -13.40
C GLU A 449 -5.70 -21.43 -13.08
N HIS A 450 -5.02 -22.17 -12.20
CA HIS A 450 -5.46 -23.50 -11.79
C HIS A 450 -6.82 -23.50 -11.06
N SER A 451 -7.18 -22.39 -10.41
CA SER A 451 -8.45 -22.24 -9.69
C SER A 451 -9.66 -21.96 -10.61
N ALA A 452 -9.44 -21.58 -11.88
CA ALA A 452 -10.48 -21.07 -12.77
C ALA A 452 -11.49 -22.10 -13.28
N GLY A 453 -11.12 -23.39 -13.35
CA GLY A 453 -11.90 -24.39 -14.12
C GLY A 453 -13.21 -24.87 -13.49
N SER A 454 -13.33 -24.99 -12.16
CA SER A 454 -14.47 -25.67 -11.50
C SER A 454 -15.37 -24.79 -10.64
N LEU A 455 -14.97 -23.54 -10.36
CA LEU A 455 -15.62 -22.66 -9.37
C LEU A 455 -15.96 -21.25 -9.92
N ARG A 456 -16.32 -21.15 -11.20
CA ARG A 456 -16.52 -19.87 -11.91
C ARG A 456 -17.41 -18.84 -11.16
N LEU A 457 -18.44 -19.30 -10.44
CA LEU A 457 -19.32 -18.42 -9.66
C LEU A 457 -18.66 -17.89 -8.37
N PHE A 458 -17.72 -18.64 -7.81
CA PHE A 458 -16.97 -18.24 -6.62
C PHE A 458 -15.68 -17.50 -6.97
N LEU A 459 -15.32 -17.47 -8.25
CA LEU A 459 -14.03 -16.94 -8.71
C LEU A 459 -13.78 -15.48 -8.30
N PRO A 460 -14.76 -14.55 -8.30
CA PRO A 460 -14.52 -13.21 -7.77
C PRO A 460 -14.10 -13.20 -6.28
N ALA A 461 -14.69 -14.05 -5.45
CA ALA A 461 -14.30 -14.16 -4.05
C ALA A 461 -12.92 -14.81 -3.88
N ILE A 462 -12.58 -15.79 -4.73
CA ILE A 462 -11.26 -16.43 -4.76
C ILE A 462 -10.19 -15.41 -5.20
N ILE A 463 -10.45 -14.65 -6.28
CA ILE A 463 -9.56 -13.59 -6.76
C ILE A 463 -9.34 -12.53 -5.66
N PHE A 464 -10.42 -12.13 -4.98
CA PHE A 464 -10.32 -11.22 -3.84
C PHE A 464 -9.38 -11.76 -2.75
N ALA A 465 -9.53 -13.03 -2.35
CA ALA A 465 -8.69 -13.66 -1.34
C ALA A 465 -7.22 -13.78 -1.80
N ILE A 466 -6.99 -14.15 -3.06
CA ILE A 466 -5.64 -14.24 -3.64
C ILE A 466 -4.99 -12.86 -3.71
N ALA A 467 -5.73 -11.85 -4.16
CA ALA A 467 -5.25 -10.46 -4.22
C ALA A 467 -4.89 -9.93 -2.83
N ILE A 468 -5.67 -10.26 -1.78
CA ILE A 468 -5.30 -9.95 -0.39
C ILE A 468 -3.97 -10.60 -0.03
N GLY A 469 -3.81 -11.89 -0.28
CA GLY A 469 -2.60 -12.64 0.05
C GLY A 469 -1.36 -12.09 -0.66
N LEU A 470 -1.49 -11.80 -1.96
CA LEU A 470 -0.39 -11.23 -2.76
C LEU A 470 -0.03 -9.83 -2.28
N SER A 471 -1.00 -8.94 -2.16
CA SER A 471 -0.76 -7.56 -1.74
C SER A 471 -0.23 -7.47 -0.30
N PHE A 472 -0.75 -8.30 0.60
CA PHE A 472 -0.25 -8.41 1.97
C PHE A 472 1.23 -8.83 2.01
N SER A 473 1.63 -9.79 1.16
CA SER A 473 2.99 -10.32 1.13
C SER A 473 3.98 -9.43 0.39
N THR A 474 3.52 -8.65 -0.59
CA THR A 474 4.37 -7.75 -1.39
C THR A 474 4.38 -6.32 -0.86
N GLY A 475 3.41 -5.95 -0.02
CA GLY A 475 3.25 -4.59 0.51
C GLY A 475 2.89 -3.56 -0.56
N THR A 476 2.26 -3.98 -1.66
CA THR A 476 1.87 -3.06 -2.73
C THR A 476 0.57 -3.47 -3.43
N SER A 477 -0.36 -2.54 -3.49
CA SER A 477 -1.57 -2.70 -4.29
C SER A 477 -1.27 -2.64 -5.78
N TRP A 478 -0.41 -1.70 -6.21
CA TRP A 478 -0.07 -1.45 -7.62
C TRP A 478 0.51 -2.68 -8.31
N GLY A 479 1.51 -3.32 -7.67
CA GLY A 479 2.09 -4.55 -8.16
C GLY A 479 1.08 -5.69 -8.26
N THR A 480 0.13 -5.75 -7.33
CA THR A 480 -0.88 -6.80 -7.26
C THR A 480 -1.90 -6.68 -8.39
N PHE A 481 -2.55 -5.53 -8.57
CA PHE A 481 -3.54 -5.42 -9.64
C PHE A 481 -2.89 -5.33 -11.04
N GLY A 482 -1.65 -4.83 -11.13
CA GLY A 482 -0.89 -4.84 -12.39
C GLY A 482 -0.65 -6.24 -12.93
N ILE A 483 -0.54 -7.25 -12.06
CA ILE A 483 -0.39 -8.65 -12.45
C ILE A 483 -1.75 -9.32 -12.63
N LEU A 484 -2.65 -9.16 -11.64
CA LEU A 484 -3.88 -9.93 -11.60
C LEU A 484 -4.94 -9.45 -12.60
N ILE A 485 -4.98 -8.15 -12.97
CA ILE A 485 -5.97 -7.65 -13.94
C ILE A 485 -5.79 -8.31 -15.32
N PRO A 486 -4.57 -8.35 -15.91
CA PRO A 486 -4.35 -9.09 -17.16
C PRO A 486 -4.78 -10.56 -17.08
N ILE A 487 -4.44 -11.26 -15.99
CA ILE A 487 -4.83 -12.66 -15.78
C ILE A 487 -6.35 -12.81 -15.68
N VAL A 488 -7.02 -11.95 -14.92
CA VAL A 488 -8.48 -11.94 -14.81
C VAL A 488 -9.13 -11.76 -16.18
N LEU A 489 -8.60 -10.84 -17.00
CA LEU A 489 -9.12 -10.58 -18.34
C LEU A 489 -8.85 -11.75 -19.30
N SER A 490 -7.73 -12.47 -19.17
CA SER A 490 -7.47 -13.67 -19.98
C SER A 490 -8.42 -14.82 -19.62
N VAL A 491 -8.71 -15.01 -18.33
CA VAL A 491 -9.59 -16.08 -17.83
C VAL A 491 -11.07 -15.86 -18.18
N PHE A 492 -11.55 -14.61 -18.08
CA PHE A 492 -12.97 -14.30 -18.32
C PHE A 492 -13.26 -13.77 -19.73
N GLY A 493 -12.24 -13.39 -20.49
CA GLY A 493 -12.40 -12.61 -21.73
C GLY A 493 -12.69 -11.14 -21.46
N ALA A 494 -12.09 -10.27 -22.28
CA ALA A 494 -12.26 -8.82 -22.15
C ALA A 494 -13.72 -8.34 -22.31
N GLU A 495 -14.59 -9.16 -22.89
CA GLU A 495 -15.99 -8.84 -23.22
C GLU A 495 -17.04 -9.66 -22.46
N ASP A 496 -16.67 -10.51 -21.51
CA ASP A 496 -17.56 -11.49 -20.84
C ASP A 496 -18.56 -10.84 -19.85
N GLY A 497 -18.79 -9.55 -19.94
CA GLY A 497 -19.89 -8.86 -19.27
C GLY A 497 -19.71 -8.68 -17.76
N ALA A 498 -20.80 -8.82 -16.99
CA ALA A 498 -20.84 -8.46 -15.58
C ALA A 498 -19.87 -9.26 -14.69
N ILE A 499 -19.56 -10.51 -15.01
CA ILE A 499 -18.67 -11.34 -14.17
C ILE A 499 -17.21 -10.86 -14.26
N THR A 500 -16.76 -10.44 -15.44
CA THR A 500 -15.43 -9.84 -15.64
C THR A 500 -15.28 -8.56 -14.84
N ILE A 501 -16.28 -7.67 -14.89
CA ILE A 501 -16.31 -6.42 -14.12
C ILE A 501 -16.21 -6.72 -12.61
N ILE A 502 -16.96 -7.72 -12.11
CA ILE A 502 -16.94 -8.12 -10.72
C ILE A 502 -15.58 -8.71 -10.34
N ALA A 503 -14.96 -9.51 -11.21
CA ALA A 503 -13.66 -10.13 -10.97
C ALA A 503 -12.53 -9.09 -10.97
N VAL A 504 -12.54 -8.13 -11.90
CA VAL A 504 -11.60 -6.99 -11.89
C VAL A 504 -11.79 -6.15 -10.63
N SER A 505 -13.03 -5.87 -10.23
CA SER A 505 -13.31 -5.19 -8.98
C SER A 505 -12.82 -5.95 -7.75
N ALA A 506 -12.96 -7.28 -7.74
CA ALA A 506 -12.46 -8.14 -6.66
C ALA A 506 -10.92 -8.11 -6.57
N CYS A 507 -10.24 -8.09 -7.72
CA CYS A 507 -8.81 -7.91 -7.80
C CYS A 507 -8.37 -6.57 -7.18
N MET A 508 -8.98 -5.47 -7.61
CA MET A 508 -8.71 -4.12 -7.11
C MET A 508 -8.97 -4.01 -5.59
N ALA A 509 -10.12 -4.48 -5.15
CA ALA A 509 -10.52 -4.47 -3.74
C ALA A 509 -9.62 -5.33 -2.85
N GLY A 510 -9.23 -6.51 -3.33
CA GLY A 510 -8.32 -7.41 -2.63
C GLY A 510 -6.92 -6.85 -2.52
N ALA A 511 -6.42 -6.20 -3.59
CA ALA A 511 -5.13 -5.52 -3.59
C ALA A 511 -5.09 -4.42 -2.52
N VAL A 512 -6.10 -3.55 -2.47
CA VAL A 512 -6.21 -2.50 -1.44
C VAL A 512 -6.34 -3.09 -0.03
N CYS A 513 -7.13 -4.16 0.14
CA CYS A 513 -7.31 -4.80 1.44
C CYS A 513 -6.00 -5.41 1.97
N GLY A 514 -5.26 -6.12 1.13
CA GLY A 514 -3.99 -6.74 1.51
C GLY A 514 -2.93 -5.72 1.89
N ASP A 515 -2.82 -4.66 1.10
CA ASP A 515 -1.96 -3.52 1.34
C ASP A 515 -2.29 -2.84 2.67
N HIS A 516 -3.55 -2.48 2.87
CA HIS A 516 -4.09 -1.88 4.08
C HIS A 516 -3.91 -2.73 5.36
N CYS A 517 -3.68 -4.04 5.23
CA CYS A 517 -3.36 -4.95 6.33
C CYS A 517 -1.85 -5.13 6.55
N SER A 518 -1.02 -4.79 5.56
CA SER A 518 0.38 -5.17 5.52
C SER A 518 1.26 -4.21 6.33
N PRO A 519 2.13 -4.72 7.23
CA PRO A 519 3.11 -3.89 7.93
C PRO A 519 4.29 -3.44 7.04
N ILE A 520 4.37 -3.94 5.82
CA ILE A 520 5.39 -3.55 4.84
C ILE A 520 4.82 -2.68 3.71
N SER A 521 3.53 -2.33 3.81
CA SER A 521 2.86 -1.44 2.87
C SER A 521 3.42 -0.03 2.95
N ASP A 522 3.71 0.54 1.80
CA ASP A 522 4.18 1.92 1.66
C ASP A 522 3.11 2.93 2.12
N THR A 523 1.83 2.73 1.77
CA THR A 523 0.73 3.60 2.21
C THR A 523 0.51 3.54 3.71
N THR A 524 0.53 2.35 4.32
CA THR A 524 0.42 2.17 5.78
C THR A 524 1.60 2.80 6.52
N ILE A 525 2.82 2.73 5.95
CA ILE A 525 4.00 3.41 6.47
C ILE A 525 3.81 4.94 6.43
N MET A 526 3.32 5.46 5.30
CA MET A 526 3.10 6.90 5.11
C MET A 526 1.94 7.42 5.97
N ALA A 527 0.86 6.66 6.14
CA ALA A 527 -0.23 6.99 7.06
C ALA A 527 0.26 7.06 8.52
N SER A 528 1.16 6.15 8.90
CA SER A 528 1.83 6.18 10.21
C SER A 528 2.66 7.45 10.39
N ALA A 529 3.43 7.84 9.38
CA ALA A 529 4.25 9.04 9.36
C ALA A 529 3.38 10.31 9.41
N GLY A 530 2.35 10.39 8.56
CA GLY A 530 1.39 11.48 8.53
C GLY A 530 0.64 11.67 9.85
N GLY A 531 0.19 10.56 10.46
CA GLY A 531 -0.45 10.55 11.77
C GLY A 531 0.52 10.71 12.93
N GLN A 532 1.85 10.71 12.69
CA GLN A 532 2.90 10.64 13.71
C GLN A 532 2.64 9.53 14.73
N CYS A 533 2.24 8.38 14.26
CA CYS A 533 1.96 7.18 15.02
C CYS A 533 3.13 6.19 14.94
N ASN A 534 3.36 5.42 16.00
CA ASN A 534 4.24 4.28 15.87
C ASN A 534 3.66 3.31 14.85
N HIS A 535 4.46 2.91 13.85
CA HIS A 535 4.00 2.12 12.71
C HIS A 535 3.34 0.79 13.13
N ILE A 536 3.96 0.03 14.04
CA ILE A 536 3.37 -1.23 14.52
C ILE A 536 2.10 -1.01 15.36
N ASN A 537 2.00 0.10 16.09
CA ASN A 537 0.76 0.44 16.78
C ASN A 537 -0.36 0.71 15.77
N HIS A 538 -0.05 1.43 14.68
CA HIS A 538 -0.99 1.66 13.60
C HIS A 538 -1.45 0.33 12.99
N VAL A 539 -0.53 -0.49 12.49
CA VAL A 539 -0.84 -1.80 11.88
C VAL A 539 -1.66 -2.68 12.83
N SER A 540 -1.23 -2.85 14.07
CA SER A 540 -1.89 -3.74 15.03
C SER A 540 -3.30 -3.27 15.44
N THR A 541 -3.55 -1.96 15.42
CA THR A 541 -4.87 -1.38 15.73
C THR A 541 -5.81 -1.40 14.52
N GLN A 542 -5.28 -1.25 13.31
CA GLN A 542 -6.02 -1.26 12.04
C GLN A 542 -6.44 -2.66 11.62
N LEU A 543 -5.57 -3.65 11.81
CA LEU A 543 -5.76 -5.01 11.31
C LEU A 543 -7.13 -5.63 11.65
N PRO A 544 -7.66 -5.58 12.90
CA PRO A 544 -8.99 -6.10 13.19
C PRO A 544 -10.12 -5.39 12.44
N TYR A 545 -9.95 -4.10 12.13
CA TYR A 545 -10.91 -3.31 11.38
C TYR A 545 -10.90 -3.74 9.91
N ALA A 546 -9.72 -3.78 9.30
CA ALA A 546 -9.55 -4.21 7.91
C ALA A 546 -10.03 -5.65 7.68
N LEU A 547 -9.72 -6.58 8.60
CA LEU A 547 -10.20 -7.97 8.53
C LEU A 547 -11.73 -8.07 8.67
N THR A 548 -12.37 -7.20 9.46
CA THR A 548 -13.84 -7.17 9.55
C THR A 548 -14.45 -6.76 8.20
N VAL A 549 -13.91 -5.72 7.57
CA VAL A 549 -14.36 -5.28 6.23
C VAL A 549 -14.06 -6.37 5.20
N ALA A 550 -12.87 -6.99 5.24
CA ALA A 550 -12.48 -8.05 4.34
C ALA A 550 -13.44 -9.26 4.39
N ALA A 551 -13.81 -9.69 5.60
CA ALA A 551 -14.74 -10.81 5.76
C ALA A 551 -16.14 -10.52 5.16
N VAL A 552 -16.67 -9.31 5.39
CA VAL A 552 -17.95 -8.90 4.79
C VAL A 552 -17.81 -8.75 3.28
N SER A 553 -16.70 -8.19 2.78
CA SER A 553 -16.43 -8.05 1.34
C SER A 553 -16.30 -9.39 0.65
N PHE A 554 -15.65 -10.38 1.28
CA PHE A 554 -15.56 -11.75 0.75
C PHE A 554 -16.96 -12.37 0.55
N VAL A 555 -17.83 -12.27 1.57
CA VAL A 555 -19.23 -12.73 1.47
C VAL A 555 -19.96 -11.95 0.36
N SER A 556 -19.71 -10.65 0.23
CA SER A 556 -20.31 -9.81 -0.82
C SER A 556 -19.89 -10.26 -2.22
N TYR A 557 -18.62 -10.65 -2.42
CA TYR A 557 -18.14 -11.20 -3.70
C TYR A 557 -18.72 -12.58 -3.99
N VAL A 558 -18.94 -13.43 -2.97
CA VAL A 558 -19.69 -14.68 -3.15
C VAL A 558 -21.10 -14.36 -3.66
N ILE A 559 -21.83 -13.44 -3.01
CA ILE A 559 -23.18 -13.05 -3.44
C ILE A 559 -23.14 -12.47 -4.85
N ALA A 560 -22.16 -11.62 -5.18
CA ALA A 560 -22.02 -10.97 -6.49
C ALA A 560 -21.76 -11.97 -7.63
N GLY A 561 -21.10 -13.10 -7.35
CA GLY A 561 -20.92 -14.18 -8.32
C GLY A 561 -22.25 -14.78 -8.77
N PHE A 562 -23.26 -14.85 -7.89
CA PHE A 562 -24.60 -15.34 -8.20
C PHE A 562 -25.55 -14.23 -8.68
N VAL A 563 -25.52 -13.07 -8.02
CA VAL A 563 -26.41 -11.92 -8.29
C VAL A 563 -25.59 -10.80 -8.92
N ARG A 564 -25.46 -10.81 -10.23
CA ARG A 564 -24.58 -9.90 -11.01
C ARG A 564 -25.16 -8.49 -11.16
N ASN A 565 -25.86 -7.98 -10.15
CA ASN A 565 -26.51 -6.67 -10.15
C ASN A 565 -26.09 -5.87 -8.90
N TRP A 566 -25.28 -4.83 -9.09
CA TRP A 566 -24.76 -4.01 -8.00
C TRP A 566 -25.87 -3.27 -7.23
N LEU A 567 -27.00 -2.92 -7.87
CA LEU A 567 -28.16 -2.28 -7.20
C LEU A 567 -28.79 -3.18 -6.12
N ILE A 568 -28.57 -4.50 -6.20
CA ILE A 568 -29.04 -5.46 -5.22
C ILE A 568 -27.91 -5.81 -4.24
N VAL A 569 -26.72 -6.13 -4.77
CA VAL A 569 -25.62 -6.64 -3.95
C VAL A 569 -25.04 -5.56 -3.04
N LEU A 570 -24.84 -4.33 -3.51
CA LEU A 570 -24.26 -3.27 -2.70
C LEU A 570 -25.11 -2.90 -1.48
N PRO A 571 -26.43 -2.69 -1.58
CA PRO A 571 -27.28 -2.48 -0.39
C PRO A 571 -27.27 -3.65 0.58
N ILE A 572 -27.26 -4.90 0.10
CA ILE A 572 -27.12 -6.09 0.94
C ILE A 572 -25.79 -6.07 1.69
N SER A 573 -24.69 -5.76 0.99
CA SER A 573 -23.35 -5.66 1.58
C SER A 573 -23.26 -4.59 2.66
N ILE A 574 -23.85 -3.41 2.43
CA ILE A 574 -23.92 -2.33 3.41
C ILE A 574 -24.72 -2.77 4.65
N LEU A 575 -25.85 -3.44 4.47
CA LEU A 575 -26.65 -3.95 5.59
C LEU A 575 -25.89 -5.03 6.37
N LEU A 576 -25.18 -5.94 5.69
CA LEU A 576 -24.32 -6.93 6.32
C LEU A 576 -23.20 -6.26 7.14
N MET A 577 -22.58 -5.20 6.60
CA MET A 577 -21.53 -4.45 7.30
C MET A 577 -22.07 -3.79 8.57
N ILE A 578 -23.16 -3.06 8.47
CA ILE A 578 -23.80 -2.41 9.62
C ILE A 578 -24.26 -3.45 10.63
N GLY A 579 -24.86 -4.55 10.19
CA GLY A 579 -25.28 -5.65 11.05
C GLY A 579 -24.10 -6.27 11.81
N THR A 580 -22.99 -6.54 11.11
CA THR A 580 -21.76 -7.05 11.71
C THR A 580 -21.22 -6.10 12.78
N LEU A 581 -21.15 -4.79 12.49
CA LEU A 581 -20.69 -3.79 13.45
C LEU A 581 -21.62 -3.67 14.66
N CYS A 582 -22.93 -3.75 14.48
CA CYS A 582 -23.91 -3.77 15.57
C CYS A 582 -23.72 -5.01 16.46
N VAL A 583 -23.48 -6.18 15.88
CA VAL A 583 -23.20 -7.42 16.64
C VAL A 583 -21.89 -7.28 17.42
N ILE A 584 -20.80 -6.83 16.80
CA ILE A 584 -19.52 -6.61 17.48
C ILE A 584 -19.71 -5.63 18.64
N ARG A 585 -20.44 -4.54 18.44
CA ARG A 585 -20.76 -3.57 19.48
C ARG A 585 -21.53 -4.19 20.65
N ALA A 586 -22.55 -4.98 20.35
CA ALA A 586 -23.36 -5.64 21.37
C ALA A 586 -22.56 -6.68 22.19
N VAL A 587 -21.67 -7.43 21.54
CA VAL A 587 -20.81 -8.42 22.21
C VAL A 587 -19.74 -7.75 23.06
N THR A 588 -19.12 -6.70 22.56
CA THR A 588 -18.03 -6.00 23.28
C THR A 588 -18.56 -5.14 24.44
N SER A 589 -19.77 -4.57 24.32
CA SER A 589 -20.41 -3.84 25.43
C SER A 589 -20.88 -4.74 26.58
N LYS A 590 -21.11 -6.03 26.34
CA LYS A 590 -21.44 -7.01 27.40
C LYS A 590 -20.22 -7.50 28.19
N LYS A 591 -18.99 -7.30 27.65
CA LYS A 591 -17.73 -7.70 28.28
C LYS A 591 -17.00 -6.56 29.01
N ALA A 592 -17.48 -5.33 28.86
CA ALA A 592 -17.00 -4.12 29.55
C ALA A 592 -17.91 -3.77 30.72
#